data_aa96e70bed258ea003f636dce2296548
#
_entry.id   aa96e70bed258ea003f636dce2296548
#
_cell.length_a   1.000
_cell.length_b   1.000
_cell.length_c   1.000
_cell.angle_alpha   90.00
_cell.angle_beta   90.00
_cell.angle_gamma   90.00
#
_symmetry.space_group_name_H-M   'P 1'
#
loop_
_entity.id
_entity.type
_entity.pdbx_description
1 polymer ?
#
loop_
_entity_poly.entity_id
_entity_poly.type
_entity_poly.pdbx_seq_one_letter_code
_entity_poly.pdbx_strand_id
1 'polypeptide(L)'
;MRKYNKIITLCLCASLAFGITACGSRQKENKTSKEISKVISQESSQKTSQEVSKKISKEISKEVNKEESTYSNMAGKDSLEEVKETLSACLNKDSVDYYIKQVNEYNEIVGSVGLQNDFTKFGTTEYDVEKISNLWKEKNGDFVGTNCRLNSFFLLKNNIKVPSIKSDSELLFLDNDSIDKGKLFNAKDKEAFNILFSRVKTEATEDVKVHAKNMEKYFENIKFDENARMLSVVLHDNLDGEYLFVGHVGVMVPDKDRFLFVEKLTFEEPYQAIKFASKEECYKYLQGKYADYTGEGLAKPFVMDNNKMVEVK
;
A
#
# COMPACT_ATOMS: atom_id res chain seq x y z
N MET A 1 0.89 32.53 -5.22
CA MET A 1 0.90 31.78 -6.49
C MET A 1 2.22 31.07 -6.82
N ARG A 2 3.43 31.57 -6.45
CA ARG A 2 4.71 30.87 -6.74
C ARG A 2 5.02 29.65 -5.83
N LYS A 3 4.44 29.57 -4.63
CA LYS A 3 4.66 28.46 -3.68
C LYS A 3 3.90 27.17 -4.05
N TYR A 4 2.75 27.27 -4.68
CA TYR A 4 1.91 26.10 -5.03
C TYR A 4 2.47 25.24 -6.15
N ASN A 5 3.22 25.80 -7.09
CA ASN A 5 3.79 25.03 -8.21
C ASN A 5 4.90 24.04 -7.78
N LYS A 6 5.54 24.24 -6.62
CA LYS A 6 6.59 23.32 -6.14
C LYS A 6 6.03 22.07 -5.48
N ILE A 7 4.88 22.18 -4.81
CA ILE A 7 4.24 21.04 -4.13
C ILE A 7 3.63 20.07 -5.14
N ILE A 8 3.08 20.59 -6.24
CA ILE A 8 2.54 19.76 -7.34
C ILE A 8 3.64 18.94 -8.02
N THR A 9 4.85 19.50 -8.14
CA THR A 9 6.01 18.81 -8.75
C THR A 9 6.51 17.64 -7.88
N LEU A 10 6.34 17.70 -6.56
CA LEU A 10 6.83 16.64 -5.66
C LEU A 10 5.97 15.37 -5.71
N CYS A 11 4.69 15.49 -6.01
CA CYS A 11 3.79 14.33 -6.18
C CYS A 11 3.91 13.67 -7.57
N LEU A 12 4.44 14.39 -8.59
CA LEU A 12 4.59 13.88 -9.95
C LEU A 12 5.97 13.26 -10.25
N CYS A 13 6.99 13.48 -9.42
CA CYS A 13 8.36 13.05 -9.72
C CYS A 13 8.69 11.59 -9.38
N ALA A 14 7.75 10.79 -8.87
CA ALA A 14 7.98 9.38 -8.57
C ALA A 14 7.87 8.44 -9.80
N SER A 15 7.56 8.96 -10.99
CA SER A 15 7.30 8.13 -12.17
C SER A 15 8.28 8.28 -13.35
N LEU A 16 9.42 8.97 -13.19
CA LEU A 16 10.38 9.15 -14.29
C LEU A 16 11.81 8.88 -13.84
N ALA A 17 12.27 7.65 -13.89
CA ALA A 17 13.61 7.23 -14.32
C ALA A 17 13.87 5.73 -14.10
N PHE A 18 13.62 4.89 -15.07
CA PHE A 18 14.44 3.69 -15.26
C PHE A 18 14.76 3.51 -16.75
N GLY A 19 15.90 4.03 -17.13
CA GLY A 19 16.59 3.72 -18.37
C GLY A 19 17.36 2.41 -18.24
N ILE A 20 17.11 1.57 -19.15
CA ILE A 20 17.65 0.26 -19.52
C ILE A 20 19.18 0.17 -19.44
N THR A 21 19.71 -0.92 -18.87
CA THR A 21 20.88 -1.59 -19.42
C THR A 21 20.76 -3.10 -19.25
N ALA A 22 20.70 -3.78 -20.37
CA ALA A 22 20.74 -5.22 -20.49
C ALA A 22 22.19 -5.73 -20.48
N CYS A 23 22.31 -6.99 -20.16
CA CYS A 23 23.35 -7.99 -20.47
C CYS A 23 24.24 -8.45 -19.34
N GLY A 24 24.18 -9.75 -19.11
CA GLY A 24 25.25 -10.49 -18.44
C GLY A 24 24.76 -11.75 -17.73
N SER A 25 24.46 -12.79 -18.50
CA SER A 25 24.28 -14.16 -18.00
C SER A 25 25.53 -14.65 -17.28
N ARG A 26 25.39 -15.02 -15.99
CA ARG A 26 26.31 -15.98 -15.36
C ARG A 26 25.54 -16.87 -14.40
N GLN A 27 25.42 -18.11 -14.77
CA GLN A 27 25.00 -19.22 -13.92
C GLN A 27 25.83 -19.21 -12.62
N LYS A 28 25.12 -19.10 -11.49
CA LYS A 28 25.66 -19.49 -10.18
C LYS A 28 25.06 -20.85 -9.83
N GLU A 29 25.87 -21.88 -9.96
CA GLU A 29 25.56 -23.21 -9.47
C GLU A 29 25.27 -23.19 -7.96
N ASN A 30 24.23 -23.90 -7.61
CA ASN A 30 23.66 -24.05 -6.28
C ASN A 30 24.66 -24.67 -5.29
N LYS A 31 25.25 -23.88 -4.43
CA LYS A 31 26.08 -24.34 -3.31
C LYS A 31 25.28 -25.14 -2.26
N THR A 32 23.98 -24.96 -2.20
CA THR A 32 23.10 -25.56 -1.20
C THR A 32 22.95 -27.07 -1.34
N SER A 33 23.02 -27.60 -2.58
CA SER A 33 22.84 -29.04 -2.80
C SER A 33 24.08 -29.89 -2.39
N LYS A 34 25.24 -29.27 -2.33
CA LYS A 34 26.49 -29.98 -1.89
C LYS A 34 26.64 -30.05 -0.37
N GLU A 35 26.10 -29.11 0.38
CA GLU A 35 26.14 -29.16 1.85
C GLU A 35 25.11 -30.15 2.40
N ILE A 36 23.93 -30.24 1.79
CA ILE A 36 22.88 -31.21 2.19
C ILE A 36 23.38 -32.66 1.97
N SER A 37 24.10 -32.92 0.89
CA SER A 37 24.64 -34.26 0.62
C SER A 37 25.74 -34.67 1.62
N LYS A 38 26.39 -33.72 2.28
CA LYS A 38 27.47 -34.00 3.25
C LYS A 38 26.97 -34.31 4.63
N VAL A 39 25.76 -33.82 5.00
CA VAL A 39 25.11 -34.08 6.30
C VAL A 39 24.46 -35.47 6.32
N ILE A 40 23.97 -35.95 5.16
CA ILE A 40 23.30 -37.26 5.05
C ILE A 40 24.26 -38.47 5.16
N SER A 41 25.57 -38.26 4.99
CA SER A 41 26.54 -39.36 5.01
C SER A 41 27.19 -39.64 6.37
N GLN A 42 26.79 -39.00 7.46
CA GLN A 42 27.44 -39.14 8.77
C GLN A 42 26.60 -39.61 9.93
N GLU A 43 25.27 -39.88 9.78
CA GLU A 43 24.47 -40.42 10.90
C GLU A 43 23.61 -41.61 10.44
N SER A 44 24.09 -42.80 10.67
CA SER A 44 23.36 -44.06 10.51
C SER A 44 22.72 -44.47 11.84
N SER A 45 21.43 -44.26 11.97
CA SER A 45 20.53 -45.00 12.89
C SER A 45 19.08 -44.95 12.38
N GLN A 46 18.56 -46.12 12.06
CA GLN A 46 17.32 -46.31 11.29
C GLN A 46 15.99 -45.79 11.93
N LYS A 47 16.00 -45.21 13.10
CA LYS A 47 14.80 -44.55 13.71
C LYS A 47 14.79 -43.03 13.57
N THR A 48 15.91 -42.41 13.33
CA THR A 48 16.04 -40.95 13.21
C THR A 48 15.77 -40.47 11.77
N SER A 49 16.02 -41.36 10.77
CA SER A 49 15.86 -41.01 9.35
C SER A 49 14.41 -40.70 8.94
N GLN A 50 13.40 -41.32 9.53
CA GLN A 50 12.00 -41.04 9.15
C GLN A 50 11.46 -39.73 9.74
N GLU A 51 11.91 -39.36 10.94
CA GLU A 51 11.53 -38.08 11.56
C GLU A 51 12.30 -36.91 10.94
N VAL A 52 13.59 -37.08 10.64
CA VAL A 52 14.41 -36.08 9.95
C VAL A 52 13.91 -35.89 8.52
N SER A 53 13.60 -36.98 7.79
CA SER A 53 13.01 -36.89 6.45
C SER A 53 11.63 -36.21 6.45
N LYS A 54 10.78 -36.46 7.46
CA LYS A 54 9.50 -35.76 7.62
C LYS A 54 9.67 -34.28 7.97
N LYS A 55 10.68 -33.94 8.77
CA LYS A 55 10.97 -32.56 9.16
C LYS A 55 11.54 -31.79 7.97
N ILE A 56 12.51 -32.39 7.26
CA ILE A 56 13.12 -31.83 6.04
C ILE A 56 12.05 -31.70 4.91
N SER A 57 11.20 -32.72 4.72
CA SER A 57 10.09 -32.64 3.74
C SER A 57 9.06 -31.56 4.13
N LYS A 58 8.84 -31.32 5.43
CA LYS A 58 7.96 -30.28 5.92
C LYS A 58 8.55 -28.88 5.86
N GLU A 59 9.88 -28.76 5.97
CA GLU A 59 10.60 -27.50 5.76
C GLU A 59 10.79 -27.20 4.27
N ILE A 60 11.13 -28.20 3.45
CA ILE A 60 11.21 -28.07 1.99
C ILE A 60 9.82 -27.77 1.40
N SER A 61 8.73 -28.39 1.91
CA SER A 61 7.37 -28.08 1.46
C SER A 61 6.89 -26.68 1.92
N LYS A 62 7.47 -26.12 3.00
CA LYS A 62 7.23 -24.71 3.38
C LYS A 62 8.03 -23.72 2.53
N GLU A 63 9.21 -24.08 2.03
CA GLU A 63 9.99 -23.24 1.10
C GLU A 63 9.54 -23.37 -0.37
N VAL A 64 8.97 -24.50 -0.76
CA VAL A 64 8.55 -24.77 -2.16
C VAL A 64 7.14 -24.24 -2.49
N ASN A 65 6.34 -23.86 -1.48
CA ASN A 65 4.99 -23.29 -1.68
C ASN A 65 4.89 -21.82 -1.25
N LYS A 66 5.89 -21.00 -1.56
CA LYS A 66 5.71 -19.56 -1.52
C LYS A 66 4.98 -19.17 -2.81
N GLU A 67 3.66 -19.21 -2.78
CA GLU A 67 2.87 -18.69 -3.89
C GLU A 67 3.30 -17.24 -4.16
N GLU A 68 3.69 -16.96 -5.40
CA GLU A 68 4.09 -15.61 -5.81
C GLU A 68 2.94 -14.63 -5.57
N SER A 69 3.29 -13.40 -5.21
CA SER A 69 2.32 -12.32 -5.09
C SER A 69 1.62 -12.08 -6.43
N THR A 70 0.33 -11.88 -6.40
CA THR A 70 -0.51 -11.62 -7.58
C THR A 70 -1.26 -10.32 -7.43
N TYR A 71 -1.61 -9.67 -8.55
CA TYR A 71 -2.37 -8.43 -8.54
C TYR A 71 -3.46 -8.40 -9.61
N SER A 72 -4.47 -7.57 -9.39
CA SER A 72 -5.52 -7.23 -10.34
C SER A 72 -5.91 -5.76 -10.19
N ASN A 73 -6.35 -5.11 -11.27
CA ASN A 73 -7.05 -3.83 -11.19
C ASN A 73 -8.57 -4.02 -10.98
N MET A 74 -9.00 -5.25 -10.72
CA MET A 74 -10.42 -5.58 -10.52
C MET A 74 -11.29 -5.15 -11.73
N ALA A 75 -10.73 -5.20 -12.93
CA ALA A 75 -11.47 -4.86 -14.15
C ALA A 75 -12.29 -6.06 -14.67
N GLY A 76 -11.98 -7.27 -14.23
CA GLY A 76 -12.78 -8.49 -14.46
C GLY A 76 -13.81 -8.71 -13.37
N LYS A 77 -14.95 -9.28 -13.75
CA LYS A 77 -16.04 -9.57 -12.81
C LYS A 77 -15.61 -10.51 -11.67
N ASP A 78 -14.85 -11.56 -12.00
CA ASP A 78 -14.47 -12.58 -11.02
C ASP A 78 -13.49 -12.03 -9.99
N SER A 79 -12.47 -11.27 -10.40
CA SER A 79 -11.53 -10.63 -9.48
C SER A 79 -12.19 -9.57 -8.61
N LEU A 80 -13.13 -8.80 -9.17
CA LEU A 80 -13.88 -7.79 -8.42
C LEU A 80 -14.76 -8.43 -7.34
N GLU A 81 -15.48 -9.51 -7.67
CA GLU A 81 -16.33 -10.22 -6.72
C GLU A 81 -15.48 -10.89 -5.62
N GLU A 82 -14.37 -11.52 -5.98
CA GLU A 82 -13.43 -12.11 -5.02
C GLU A 82 -12.91 -11.08 -4.02
N VAL A 83 -12.50 -9.90 -4.51
CA VAL A 83 -12.06 -8.78 -3.63
C VAL A 83 -13.20 -8.31 -2.75
N LYS A 84 -14.42 -8.16 -3.30
CA LYS A 84 -15.61 -7.77 -2.54
C LYS A 84 -15.91 -8.74 -1.42
N GLU A 85 -15.91 -10.04 -1.69
CA GLU A 85 -16.18 -11.09 -0.69
C GLU A 85 -15.13 -11.06 0.41
N THR A 86 -13.84 -10.98 0.05
CA THR A 86 -12.72 -10.95 1.00
C THR A 86 -12.79 -9.71 1.91
N LEU A 87 -13.03 -8.53 1.34
CA LEU A 87 -13.18 -7.29 2.13
C LEU A 87 -14.40 -7.34 3.03
N SER A 88 -15.53 -7.87 2.56
CA SER A 88 -16.80 -7.96 3.32
C SER A 88 -16.72 -8.89 4.52
N ALA A 89 -15.76 -9.82 4.54
CA ALA A 89 -15.51 -10.67 5.70
C ALA A 89 -14.92 -9.90 6.90
N CYS A 90 -14.27 -8.76 6.67
CA CYS A 90 -13.55 -7.99 7.69
C CYS A 90 -14.07 -6.56 7.88
N LEU A 91 -14.73 -6.00 6.87
CA LEU A 91 -15.12 -4.59 6.83
C LEU A 91 -16.64 -4.42 6.80
N ASN A 92 -17.08 -3.22 7.16
CA ASN A 92 -18.50 -2.85 7.06
C ASN A 92 -18.99 -2.97 5.61
N LYS A 93 -20.11 -3.65 5.42
CA LYS A 93 -20.67 -3.97 4.10
C LYS A 93 -20.93 -2.72 3.24
N ASP A 94 -21.50 -1.67 3.82
CA ASP A 94 -21.82 -0.44 3.07
C ASP A 94 -20.52 0.27 2.61
N SER A 95 -19.46 0.22 3.42
CA SER A 95 -18.14 0.72 3.07
C SER A 95 -17.55 -0.06 1.88
N VAL A 96 -17.67 -1.38 1.91
CA VAL A 96 -17.18 -2.25 0.81
C VAL A 96 -18.01 -2.04 -0.46
N ASP A 97 -19.34 -2.04 -0.37
CA ASP A 97 -20.20 -1.81 -1.53
C ASP A 97 -19.92 -0.45 -2.18
N TYR A 98 -19.66 0.59 -1.37
CA TYR A 98 -19.28 1.90 -1.90
C TYR A 98 -17.90 1.86 -2.59
N TYR A 99 -16.91 1.22 -1.98
CA TYR A 99 -15.57 1.07 -2.58
C TYR A 99 -15.65 0.33 -3.93
N ILE A 100 -16.36 -0.78 -4.00
CA ILE A 100 -16.54 -1.57 -5.23
C ILE A 100 -17.26 -0.74 -6.31
N LYS A 101 -18.23 0.08 -5.93
CA LYS A 101 -18.87 1.02 -6.85
C LYS A 101 -17.84 2.00 -7.45
N GLN A 102 -16.97 2.58 -6.61
CA GLN A 102 -15.93 3.51 -7.07
C GLN A 102 -14.91 2.82 -8.02
N VAL A 103 -14.54 1.57 -7.72
CA VAL A 103 -13.69 0.76 -8.61
C VAL A 103 -14.34 0.56 -9.97
N ASN A 104 -15.61 0.15 -9.99
CA ASN A 104 -16.35 -0.06 -11.24
C ASN A 104 -16.47 1.23 -12.06
N GLU A 105 -16.90 2.32 -11.44
CA GLU A 105 -17.05 3.63 -12.11
C GLU A 105 -15.72 4.10 -12.72
N TYR A 106 -14.62 3.94 -11.99
CA TYR A 106 -13.29 4.26 -12.50
C TYR A 106 -12.90 3.36 -13.67
N ASN A 107 -13.04 2.03 -13.52
CA ASN A 107 -12.64 1.06 -14.54
C ASN A 107 -13.48 1.19 -15.83
N GLU A 108 -14.77 1.53 -15.72
CA GLU A 108 -15.63 1.82 -16.88
C GLU A 108 -15.13 3.04 -17.67
N ILE A 109 -14.63 4.08 -16.98
CA ILE A 109 -14.13 5.31 -17.63
C ILE A 109 -12.78 5.06 -18.29
N VAL A 110 -11.87 4.36 -17.61
CA VAL A 110 -10.47 4.23 -18.05
C VAL A 110 -10.10 2.86 -18.63
N GLY A 111 -11.05 1.95 -18.80
CA GLY A 111 -10.82 0.56 -19.20
C GLY A 111 -10.01 0.37 -20.48
N SER A 112 -9.93 1.40 -21.34
CA SER A 112 -9.14 1.36 -22.58
C SER A 112 -7.62 1.51 -22.37
N VAL A 113 -7.14 1.67 -21.13
CA VAL A 113 -5.70 1.87 -20.82
C VAL A 113 -4.98 0.59 -20.42
N GLY A 114 -5.59 -0.59 -20.60
CA GLY A 114 -4.93 -1.86 -20.35
C GLY A 114 -4.94 -2.30 -18.90
N LEU A 115 -6.07 -2.11 -18.20
CA LEU A 115 -6.26 -2.61 -16.84
C LEU A 115 -6.20 -4.13 -16.78
N GLN A 116 -5.60 -4.66 -15.71
CA GLN A 116 -5.53 -6.10 -15.46
C GLN A 116 -6.88 -6.61 -14.93
N ASN A 117 -7.51 -7.53 -15.66
CA ASN A 117 -8.83 -8.08 -15.32
C ASN A 117 -8.75 -9.04 -14.13
N ASP A 118 -7.93 -10.09 -14.25
CA ASP A 118 -7.84 -11.16 -13.28
C ASP A 118 -6.55 -11.07 -12.48
N PHE A 119 -6.48 -11.83 -11.37
CA PHE A 119 -5.23 -11.91 -10.62
C PHE A 119 -4.14 -12.58 -11.45
N THR A 120 -3.06 -11.85 -11.71
CA THR A 120 -1.86 -12.31 -12.42
C THR A 120 -0.63 -12.08 -11.59
N LYS A 121 0.51 -12.64 -11.99
CA LYS A 121 1.79 -12.44 -11.30
C LYS A 121 2.06 -10.96 -11.08
N PHE A 122 2.39 -10.59 -9.85
CA PHE A 122 2.71 -9.21 -9.49
C PHE A 122 3.98 -8.75 -10.20
N GLY A 123 3.94 -7.57 -10.77
CA GLY A 123 5.04 -6.94 -11.49
C GLY A 123 4.85 -5.44 -11.59
N THR A 124 5.84 -4.76 -12.14
CA THR A 124 5.75 -3.32 -12.42
C THR A 124 4.82 -3.11 -13.61
N THR A 125 3.77 -2.31 -13.43
CA THR A 125 2.85 -1.90 -14.48
C THR A 125 2.97 -0.38 -14.63
N GLU A 126 3.19 0.06 -15.86
CA GLU A 126 3.14 1.47 -16.21
C GLU A 126 1.77 1.78 -16.83
N TYR A 127 1.14 2.85 -16.37
CA TYR A 127 -0.14 3.32 -16.87
C TYR A 127 0.04 4.61 -17.66
N ASP A 128 -0.73 4.77 -18.72
CA ASP A 128 -0.81 6.01 -19.50
C ASP A 128 -1.63 7.06 -18.72
N VAL A 129 -0.95 7.73 -17.80
CA VAL A 129 -1.55 8.70 -16.87
C VAL A 129 -2.20 9.87 -17.63
N GLU A 130 -1.60 10.32 -18.72
CA GLU A 130 -2.16 11.40 -19.53
C GLU A 130 -3.49 10.98 -20.17
N LYS A 131 -3.54 9.78 -20.74
CA LYS A 131 -4.78 9.24 -21.31
C LYS A 131 -5.86 9.04 -20.26
N ILE A 132 -5.50 8.50 -19.09
CA ILE A 132 -6.40 8.35 -17.96
C ILE A 132 -6.98 9.70 -17.53
N SER A 133 -6.13 10.71 -17.33
CA SER A 133 -6.54 12.06 -16.93
C SER A 133 -7.51 12.69 -17.95
N ASN A 134 -7.25 12.51 -19.24
CA ASN A 134 -8.12 13.01 -20.29
C ASN A 134 -9.50 12.32 -20.29
N LEU A 135 -9.54 11.00 -20.20
CA LEU A 135 -10.78 10.22 -20.11
C LEU A 135 -11.59 10.60 -18.85
N TRP A 136 -10.90 10.72 -17.71
CA TRP A 136 -11.54 11.12 -16.46
C TRP A 136 -12.14 12.51 -16.52
N LYS A 137 -11.37 13.48 -17.03
CA LYS A 137 -11.81 14.88 -17.17
C LYS A 137 -12.98 15.04 -18.15
N GLU A 138 -12.98 14.29 -19.24
CA GLU A 138 -14.09 14.28 -20.21
C GLU A 138 -15.41 13.87 -19.53
N LYS A 139 -15.35 12.88 -18.63
CA LYS A 139 -16.52 12.33 -17.94
C LYS A 139 -16.93 13.15 -16.73
N ASN A 140 -15.96 13.63 -15.93
CA ASN A 140 -16.19 14.18 -14.59
C ASN A 140 -15.84 15.67 -14.45
N GLY A 141 -15.39 16.33 -15.53
CA GLY A 141 -15.03 17.77 -15.52
C GLY A 141 -13.88 18.05 -14.54
N ASP A 142 -14.10 19.00 -13.62
CA ASP A 142 -13.09 19.44 -12.65
C ASP A 142 -13.03 18.58 -11.37
N PHE A 143 -13.82 17.52 -11.28
CA PHE A 143 -13.70 16.57 -10.19
C PHE A 143 -12.54 15.60 -10.44
N VAL A 144 -11.48 15.75 -9.65
CA VAL A 144 -10.24 14.97 -9.85
C VAL A 144 -10.34 13.49 -9.43
N GLY A 145 -11.48 13.08 -8.86
CA GLY A 145 -11.65 11.71 -8.38
C GLY A 145 -11.15 11.52 -6.94
N THR A 146 -10.71 10.32 -6.64
CA THR A 146 -10.26 9.91 -5.29
C THR A 146 -8.86 9.33 -5.35
N ASN A 147 -8.12 9.44 -4.25
CA ASN A 147 -6.75 8.91 -4.08
C ASN A 147 -6.67 7.81 -3.01
N CYS A 148 -5.44 7.40 -2.66
CA CYS A 148 -5.17 6.38 -1.66
C CYS A 148 -5.79 6.69 -0.29
N ARG A 149 -5.68 7.93 0.20
CA ARG A 149 -6.20 8.35 1.51
C ARG A 149 -7.74 8.31 1.56
N LEU A 150 -8.39 8.88 0.55
CA LEU A 150 -9.86 8.90 0.44
C LEU A 150 -10.42 7.47 0.40
N ASN A 151 -9.86 6.61 -0.43
CA ASN A 151 -10.33 5.23 -0.59
C ASN A 151 -10.08 4.38 0.66
N SER A 152 -8.92 4.50 1.29
CA SER A 152 -8.64 3.80 2.54
C SER A 152 -9.58 4.27 3.67
N PHE A 153 -9.90 5.57 3.72
CA PHE A 153 -10.86 6.07 4.70
C PHE A 153 -12.28 5.57 4.44
N PHE A 154 -12.73 5.49 3.18
CA PHE A 154 -14.03 4.89 2.85
C PHE A 154 -14.16 3.47 3.42
N LEU A 155 -13.15 2.66 3.24
CA LEU A 155 -13.14 1.28 3.73
C LEU A 155 -13.10 1.22 5.26
N LEU A 156 -12.29 2.06 5.90
CA LEU A 156 -11.97 1.94 7.33
C LEU A 156 -12.88 2.74 8.26
N LYS A 157 -13.58 3.78 7.79
CA LYS A 157 -14.27 4.76 8.65
C LYS A 157 -15.29 4.17 9.63
N ASN A 158 -15.84 2.99 9.33
CA ASN A 158 -16.77 2.29 10.23
C ASN A 158 -16.05 1.26 11.13
N ASN A 159 -14.79 0.96 10.87
CA ASN A 159 -13.97 0.02 11.61
C ASN A 159 -12.95 0.71 12.54
N ILE A 160 -12.70 2.01 12.37
CA ILE A 160 -11.78 2.80 13.19
C ILE A 160 -12.55 3.81 14.04
N LYS A 161 -11.93 4.23 15.17
CA LYS A 161 -12.47 5.34 15.99
C LYS A 161 -11.43 6.43 16.07
N VAL A 162 -11.71 7.54 15.39
CA VAL A 162 -10.87 8.73 15.39
C VAL A 162 -11.39 9.69 16.46
N PRO A 163 -10.59 10.12 17.44
CA PRO A 163 -10.99 11.08 18.45
C PRO A 163 -11.11 12.48 17.83
N SER A 164 -11.94 13.34 18.42
CA SER A 164 -11.95 14.76 18.03
C SER A 164 -10.77 15.47 18.66
N ILE A 165 -9.71 15.70 17.86
CA ILE A 165 -8.51 16.45 18.23
C ILE A 165 -8.20 17.48 17.15
N LYS A 166 -7.34 18.46 17.48
CA LYS A 166 -6.93 19.46 16.50
C LYS A 166 -6.12 18.77 15.38
N SER A 167 -6.51 19.00 14.14
CA SER A 167 -5.81 18.54 12.95
C SER A 167 -5.05 19.69 12.27
N ASP A 168 -4.00 19.35 11.54
CA ASP A 168 -3.32 20.21 10.57
C ASP A 168 -3.49 19.58 9.18
N SER A 169 -4.48 20.08 8.45
CA SER A 169 -4.87 19.56 7.14
C SER A 169 -4.29 20.33 5.95
N GLU A 170 -3.22 21.09 6.16
CA GLU A 170 -2.64 21.94 5.11
C GLU A 170 -2.21 21.13 3.88
N LEU A 171 -1.62 19.96 4.07
CA LEU A 171 -1.24 19.06 2.97
C LEU A 171 -2.41 18.28 2.33
N LEU A 172 -3.62 18.39 2.90
CA LEU A 172 -4.83 17.70 2.42
C LEU A 172 -5.72 18.59 1.52
N PHE A 173 -5.17 19.66 0.95
CA PHE A 173 -5.98 20.61 0.18
C PHE A 173 -6.64 19.98 -1.06
N LEU A 174 -5.94 19.10 -1.80
CA LEU A 174 -6.51 18.36 -2.93
C LEU A 174 -7.55 17.33 -2.48
N ASP A 175 -7.29 16.65 -1.36
CA ASP A 175 -8.25 15.70 -0.78
C ASP A 175 -9.52 16.43 -0.35
N ASN A 176 -9.41 17.57 0.32
CA ASN A 176 -10.55 18.38 0.76
C ASN A 176 -11.32 18.99 -0.41
N ASP A 177 -10.64 19.43 -1.48
CA ASP A 177 -11.30 19.87 -2.72
C ASP A 177 -12.09 18.72 -3.36
N SER A 178 -11.51 17.51 -3.41
CA SER A 178 -12.20 16.32 -3.88
C SER A 178 -13.39 15.94 -3.02
N ILE A 179 -13.27 15.99 -1.69
CA ILE A 179 -14.37 15.73 -0.77
C ILE A 179 -15.52 16.69 -1.03
N ASP A 180 -15.25 17.98 -1.18
CA ASP A 180 -16.26 19.01 -1.34
C ASP A 180 -16.95 18.95 -2.71
N LYS A 181 -16.18 18.81 -3.79
CA LYS A 181 -16.71 18.68 -5.16
C LYS A 181 -17.50 17.40 -5.35
N GLY A 182 -16.96 16.29 -4.87
CA GLY A 182 -17.58 14.96 -4.98
C GLY A 182 -18.66 14.72 -3.92
N LYS A 183 -18.82 15.61 -2.91
CA LYS A 183 -19.72 15.39 -1.75
C LYS A 183 -19.48 14.03 -1.09
N LEU A 184 -18.21 13.66 -0.94
CA LEU A 184 -17.81 12.31 -0.59
C LEU A 184 -18.10 11.96 0.87
N PHE A 185 -18.02 12.94 1.78
CA PHE A 185 -18.15 12.75 3.21
C PHE A 185 -19.15 13.77 3.81
N ASN A 186 -19.84 13.36 4.86
CA ASN A 186 -20.51 14.30 5.75
C ASN A 186 -19.49 15.06 6.61
N ALA A 187 -19.91 16.09 7.33
CA ALA A 187 -19.03 16.94 8.12
C ALA A 187 -18.21 16.16 9.18
N LYS A 188 -18.83 15.16 9.84
CA LYS A 188 -18.17 14.33 10.83
C LYS A 188 -17.11 13.43 10.20
N ASP A 189 -17.41 12.79 9.07
CA ASP A 189 -16.46 11.94 8.34
C ASP A 189 -15.30 12.78 7.79
N LYS A 190 -15.58 13.99 7.28
CA LYS A 190 -14.55 14.92 6.80
C LYS A 190 -13.60 15.34 7.94
N GLU A 191 -14.14 15.65 9.14
CA GLU A 191 -13.33 15.94 10.31
C GLU A 191 -12.45 14.75 10.69
N ALA A 192 -13.02 13.54 10.77
CA ALA A 192 -12.29 12.32 11.08
C ALA A 192 -11.20 12.01 10.03
N PHE A 193 -11.48 12.23 8.76
CA PHE A 193 -10.50 12.12 7.67
C PHE A 193 -9.32 13.09 7.86
N ASN A 194 -9.62 14.37 8.10
CA ASN A 194 -8.61 15.40 8.32
C ASN A 194 -7.74 15.12 9.56
N ILE A 195 -8.31 14.54 10.60
CA ILE A 195 -7.55 14.11 11.78
C ILE A 195 -6.67 12.89 11.44
N LEU A 196 -7.23 11.86 10.80
CA LEU A 196 -6.49 10.63 10.51
C LEU A 196 -5.24 10.90 9.63
N PHE A 197 -5.35 11.80 8.66
CA PHE A 197 -4.30 12.13 7.70
C PHE A 197 -3.63 13.49 7.93
N SER A 198 -3.82 14.08 9.11
CA SER A 198 -3.13 15.30 9.51
C SER A 198 -1.62 15.17 9.38
N ARG A 199 -0.94 16.24 8.96
CA ARG A 199 0.51 16.28 9.12
C ARG A 199 0.86 16.41 10.60
N VAL A 200 1.96 15.81 11.00
CA VAL A 200 2.43 15.72 12.38
C VAL A 200 3.76 16.42 12.51
N LYS A 201 3.86 17.39 13.42
CA LYS A 201 5.10 18.11 13.67
C LYS A 201 6.17 17.15 14.19
N THR A 202 7.40 17.33 13.72
CA THR A 202 8.55 16.49 14.11
C THR A 202 9.80 17.36 14.32
N GLU A 203 10.95 16.72 14.54
CA GLU A 203 12.25 17.34 14.70
C GLU A 203 13.03 17.35 13.38
N ALA A 204 13.99 18.30 13.25
CA ALA A 204 14.94 18.36 12.14
C ALA A 204 16.02 17.28 12.32
N THR A 205 15.72 16.04 11.88
CA THR A 205 16.62 14.88 11.97
C THR A 205 16.32 13.88 10.85
N GLU A 206 17.33 13.12 10.44
CA GLU A 206 17.16 11.98 9.52
C GLU A 206 16.91 10.65 10.26
N ASP A 207 16.83 10.67 11.60
CA ASP A 207 16.58 9.47 12.39
C ASP A 207 15.11 9.04 12.32
N VAL A 208 14.86 8.02 11.50
CA VAL A 208 13.53 7.42 11.29
C VAL A 208 12.87 7.00 12.61
N LYS A 209 13.64 6.59 13.64
CA LYS A 209 13.08 6.15 14.93
C LYS A 209 12.46 7.30 15.72
N VAL A 210 13.00 8.51 15.58
CA VAL A 210 12.42 9.73 16.17
C VAL A 210 11.07 10.00 15.51
N HIS A 211 11.03 9.99 14.19
CA HIS A 211 9.82 10.23 13.43
C HIS A 211 8.74 9.18 13.69
N ALA A 212 9.14 7.91 13.73
CA ALA A 212 8.21 6.81 14.04
C ALA A 212 7.55 6.99 15.41
N LYS A 213 8.31 7.37 16.44
CA LYS A 213 7.76 7.67 17.77
C LYS A 213 6.74 8.81 17.74
N ASN A 214 6.98 9.86 16.94
CA ASN A 214 6.05 10.98 16.82
C ASN A 214 4.74 10.55 16.14
N MET A 215 4.83 9.75 15.09
CA MET A 215 3.63 9.18 14.43
C MET A 215 2.90 8.19 15.35
N GLU A 216 3.60 7.30 16.04
CA GLU A 216 2.99 6.37 16.99
C GLU A 216 2.25 7.12 18.11
N LYS A 217 2.86 8.19 18.64
CA LYS A 217 2.23 9.05 19.65
C LYS A 217 0.99 9.77 19.09
N TYR A 218 1.05 10.23 17.84
CA TYR A 218 -0.10 10.85 17.20
C TYR A 218 -1.26 9.86 17.05
N PHE A 219 -0.97 8.64 16.65
CA PHE A 219 -1.97 7.59 16.45
C PHE A 219 -2.38 6.83 17.72
N GLU A 220 -1.77 7.10 18.89
CA GLU A 220 -2.03 6.32 20.12
C GLU A 220 -3.49 6.31 20.57
N ASN A 221 -4.23 7.39 20.28
CA ASN A 221 -5.64 7.53 20.65
C ASN A 221 -6.62 7.10 19.55
N ILE A 222 -6.11 6.78 18.36
CA ILE A 222 -6.93 6.23 17.28
C ILE A 222 -7.05 4.72 17.50
N LYS A 223 -8.28 4.23 17.54
CA LYS A 223 -8.54 2.79 17.68
C LYS A 223 -8.68 2.19 16.28
N PHE A 224 -7.72 1.38 15.93
CA PHE A 224 -7.69 0.63 14.67
C PHE A 224 -8.32 -0.76 14.84
N ASP A 225 -8.71 -1.36 13.72
CA ASP A 225 -9.17 -2.75 13.65
C ASP A 225 -7.98 -3.69 13.39
N GLU A 226 -7.97 -4.85 14.05
CA GLU A 226 -6.90 -5.83 13.87
C GLU A 226 -7.08 -6.72 12.64
N ASN A 227 -8.32 -6.84 12.14
CA ASN A 227 -8.64 -7.63 10.95
C ASN A 227 -8.67 -6.80 9.66
N ALA A 228 -8.79 -5.47 9.78
CA ALA A 228 -8.75 -4.55 8.66
C ALA A 228 -7.69 -3.46 8.94
N ARG A 229 -6.48 -3.73 8.52
CA ARG A 229 -5.31 -2.94 8.89
C ARG A 229 -5.06 -1.80 7.91
N MET A 230 -4.81 -0.61 8.43
CA MET A 230 -4.32 0.52 7.68
C MET A 230 -2.79 0.40 7.53
N LEU A 231 -2.31 0.15 6.33
CA LEU A 231 -0.88 0.18 6.03
C LEU A 231 -0.53 1.51 5.37
N SER A 232 0.39 2.25 5.95
CA SER A 232 0.76 3.56 5.43
C SER A 232 2.27 3.74 5.31
N VAL A 233 2.68 4.53 4.29
CA VAL A 233 4.04 5.02 4.14
C VAL A 233 4.07 6.45 4.64
N VAL A 234 4.88 6.70 5.65
CA VAL A 234 5.08 8.02 6.22
C VAL A 234 6.31 8.66 5.59
N LEU A 235 6.14 9.90 5.16
CA LEU A 235 7.17 10.73 4.55
C LEU A 235 7.50 11.90 5.46
N HIS A 236 8.77 12.31 5.44
CA HIS A 236 9.27 13.51 6.11
C HIS A 236 9.27 14.68 5.13
N ASP A 237 8.72 15.83 5.52
CA ASP A 237 8.70 17.08 4.76
C ASP A 237 9.34 18.21 5.58
N ASN A 238 10.28 18.92 4.98
CA ASN A 238 10.99 20.04 5.59
C ASN A 238 10.88 21.36 4.79
N LEU A 239 9.86 21.46 3.90
CA LEU A 239 9.71 22.66 3.06
C LEU A 239 9.18 23.89 3.81
N ASP A 240 8.20 23.70 4.70
CA ASP A 240 7.54 24.75 5.48
C ASP A 240 7.64 24.49 6.99
N GLY A 241 8.68 23.76 7.42
CA GLY A 241 8.91 23.27 8.77
C GLY A 241 9.04 21.76 8.77
N GLU A 242 9.32 21.19 9.92
CA GLU A 242 9.56 19.76 10.05
C GLU A 242 8.24 19.03 10.33
N TYR A 243 7.77 18.26 9.34
CA TYR A 243 6.50 17.53 9.41
C TYR A 243 6.60 16.11 8.88
N LEU A 244 5.75 15.27 9.41
CA LEU A 244 5.48 13.93 8.90
C LEU A 244 4.08 13.90 8.31
N PHE A 245 3.89 13.16 7.23
CA PHE A 245 2.58 12.96 6.63
C PHE A 245 2.45 11.58 6.00
N VAL A 246 1.23 11.11 5.87
CA VAL A 246 0.93 9.86 5.16
C VAL A 246 1.01 10.13 3.66
N GLY A 247 2.13 9.73 3.03
CA GLY A 247 2.36 9.88 1.59
C GLY A 247 1.59 8.85 0.76
N HIS A 248 1.40 7.65 1.32
CA HIS A 248 0.59 6.61 0.69
C HIS A 248 -0.08 5.72 1.74
N VAL A 249 -1.19 5.11 1.38
CA VAL A 249 -1.95 4.24 2.28
C VAL A 249 -2.84 3.26 1.50
N GLY A 250 -2.99 2.06 2.05
CA GLY A 250 -3.95 1.06 1.61
C GLY A 250 -4.51 0.26 2.77
N VAL A 251 -5.41 -0.64 2.49
CA VAL A 251 -6.08 -1.49 3.48
C VAL A 251 -5.71 -2.95 3.25
N MET A 252 -5.26 -3.61 4.30
CA MET A 252 -4.91 -5.03 4.28
C MET A 252 -5.87 -5.84 5.15
N VAL A 253 -6.38 -6.93 4.60
CA VAL A 253 -7.23 -7.90 5.30
C VAL A 253 -6.67 -9.32 5.12
N PRO A 254 -6.97 -10.26 6.04
CA PRO A 254 -6.70 -11.69 5.82
C PRO A 254 -7.47 -12.21 4.60
N ASP A 255 -6.83 -13.10 3.83
CA ASP A 255 -7.43 -13.84 2.71
C ASP A 255 -6.96 -15.29 2.79
N LYS A 256 -7.69 -16.12 3.56
CA LYS A 256 -7.33 -17.53 3.87
C LYS A 256 -5.94 -17.62 4.52
N ASP A 257 -4.96 -18.16 3.81
CA ASP A 257 -3.56 -18.28 4.21
C ASP A 257 -2.67 -17.14 3.68
N ARG A 258 -3.27 -16.15 3.02
CA ARG A 258 -2.64 -14.97 2.42
C ARG A 258 -3.18 -13.68 3.03
N PHE A 259 -2.76 -12.55 2.43
CA PHE A 259 -3.26 -11.22 2.76
C PHE A 259 -3.65 -10.49 1.47
N LEU A 260 -4.87 -9.98 1.45
CA LEU A 260 -5.32 -9.06 0.41
C LEU A 260 -5.00 -7.63 0.84
N PHE A 261 -4.27 -6.91 0.00
CA PHE A 261 -4.01 -5.49 0.15
C PHE A 261 -4.67 -4.73 -1.00
N VAL A 262 -5.47 -3.72 -0.68
CA VAL A 262 -6.14 -2.88 -1.67
C VAL A 262 -5.70 -1.43 -1.53
N GLU A 263 -5.44 -0.79 -2.66
CA GLU A 263 -5.01 0.60 -2.74
C GLU A 263 -5.57 1.30 -3.98
N LYS A 264 -5.65 2.62 -3.95
CA LYS A 264 -5.74 3.49 -5.13
C LYS A 264 -4.38 4.13 -5.30
N LEU A 265 -3.75 3.95 -6.44
CA LEU A 265 -2.33 4.33 -6.61
C LEU A 265 -2.12 5.84 -6.47
N THR A 266 -2.85 6.64 -7.25
CA THR A 266 -2.89 8.11 -7.17
C THR A 266 -4.31 8.61 -7.46
N PHE A 267 -4.51 9.90 -7.68
CA PHE A 267 -5.79 10.41 -8.19
C PHE A 267 -6.09 9.89 -9.60
N GLU A 268 -5.07 9.84 -10.45
CA GLU A 268 -5.15 9.40 -11.84
C GLU A 268 -5.05 7.88 -11.95
N GLU A 269 -3.98 7.27 -11.43
CA GLU A 269 -3.66 5.85 -11.59
C GLU A 269 -4.68 4.93 -10.93
N PRO A 270 -4.79 3.65 -11.39
CA PRO A 270 -5.92 2.78 -11.05
C PRO A 270 -5.97 2.31 -9.60
N TYR A 271 -7.10 1.69 -9.29
CA TYR A 271 -7.23 0.79 -8.14
C TYR A 271 -6.41 -0.47 -8.37
N GLN A 272 -5.87 -1.01 -7.29
CA GLN A 272 -5.10 -2.23 -7.31
C GLN A 272 -5.42 -3.09 -6.09
N ALA A 273 -5.61 -4.38 -6.31
CA ALA A 273 -5.69 -5.41 -5.30
C ALA A 273 -4.49 -6.34 -5.46
N ILE A 274 -3.75 -6.58 -4.39
CA ILE A 274 -2.57 -7.46 -4.39
C ILE A 274 -2.76 -8.53 -3.32
N LYS A 275 -2.49 -9.78 -3.68
CA LYS A 275 -2.43 -10.91 -2.75
C LYS A 275 -0.98 -11.20 -2.41
N PHE A 276 -0.62 -10.99 -1.15
CA PHE A 276 0.71 -11.28 -0.63
C PHE A 276 0.69 -12.58 0.18
N ALA A 277 1.79 -13.35 0.13
CA ALA A 277 1.92 -14.54 0.95
C ALA A 277 2.15 -14.21 2.45
N SER A 278 2.63 -13.01 2.77
CA SER A 278 2.83 -12.55 4.15
C SER A 278 2.68 -11.03 4.26
N LYS A 279 2.48 -10.55 5.49
CA LYS A 279 2.48 -9.09 5.78
C LYS A 279 3.82 -8.45 5.44
N GLU A 280 4.92 -9.16 5.69
CA GLU A 280 6.28 -8.70 5.43
C GLU A 280 6.52 -8.43 3.95
N GLU A 281 5.90 -9.20 3.05
CA GLU A 281 5.95 -8.93 1.60
C GLU A 281 5.23 -7.63 1.24
N CYS A 282 4.07 -7.38 1.85
CA CYS A 282 3.36 -6.12 1.68
C CYS A 282 4.16 -4.93 2.22
N TYR A 283 4.81 -5.08 3.39
CA TYR A 283 5.65 -4.01 3.93
C TYR A 283 6.86 -3.71 3.02
N LYS A 284 7.52 -4.75 2.48
CA LYS A 284 8.60 -4.59 1.50
C LYS A 284 8.14 -3.88 0.22
N TYR A 285 6.96 -4.24 -0.26
CA TYR A 285 6.35 -3.56 -1.41
C TYR A 285 6.17 -2.07 -1.14
N LEU A 286 5.55 -1.72 -0.01
CA LEU A 286 5.28 -0.32 0.35
C LEU A 286 6.58 0.47 0.55
N GLN A 287 7.57 -0.09 1.24
CA GLN A 287 8.85 0.57 1.46
C GLN A 287 9.62 0.74 0.15
N GLY A 288 9.62 -0.27 -0.71
CA GLY A 288 10.31 -0.24 -2.01
C GLY A 288 9.72 0.81 -2.96
N LYS A 289 8.39 0.97 -2.95
CA LYS A 289 7.67 1.94 -3.79
C LYS A 289 8.10 3.40 -3.55
N TYR A 290 8.58 3.72 -2.34
CA TYR A 290 8.98 5.08 -1.95
C TYR A 290 10.46 5.18 -1.60
N ALA A 291 11.28 4.20 -1.99
CA ALA A 291 12.71 4.17 -1.68
C ALA A 291 13.48 5.38 -2.24
N ASP A 292 13.00 5.93 -3.36
CA ASP A 292 13.62 7.07 -4.03
C ASP A 292 13.15 8.44 -3.49
N TYR A 293 12.25 8.46 -2.49
CA TYR A 293 11.89 9.69 -1.80
C TYR A 293 13.05 10.11 -0.89
N THR A 294 13.91 10.99 -1.40
CA THR A 294 15.14 11.46 -0.73
C THR A 294 15.32 12.95 -0.92
N GLY A 295 16.02 13.59 0.00
CA GLY A 295 16.38 15.00 -0.05
C GLY A 295 17.30 15.38 1.11
N GLU A 296 17.93 16.55 1.04
CA GLU A 296 18.79 17.05 2.10
C GLU A 296 17.99 17.23 3.40
N GLY A 297 18.46 16.63 4.48
CA GLY A 297 17.81 16.66 5.80
C GLY A 297 16.52 15.84 5.91
N LEU A 298 16.12 15.09 4.88
CA LEU A 298 14.95 14.23 4.92
C LEU A 298 15.29 12.85 5.46
N ALA A 299 14.52 12.39 6.43
CA ALA A 299 14.54 11.00 6.85
C ALA A 299 13.97 10.10 5.76
N LYS A 300 14.45 8.85 5.71
CA LYS A 300 13.92 7.83 4.78
C LYS A 300 12.44 7.53 5.09
N PRO A 301 11.64 7.25 4.07
CA PRO A 301 10.28 6.75 4.24
C PRO A 301 10.24 5.51 5.14
N PHE A 302 9.18 5.39 5.94
CA PHE A 302 8.96 4.21 6.76
C PHE A 302 7.50 3.75 6.71
N VAL A 303 7.31 2.45 6.94
CA VAL A 303 5.98 1.83 6.88
C VAL A 303 5.40 1.73 8.28
N MET A 304 4.12 2.07 8.40
CA MET A 304 3.33 1.80 9.60
C MET A 304 2.22 0.79 9.31
N ASP A 305 2.02 -0.11 10.25
CA ASP A 305 0.89 -1.02 10.33
C ASP A 305 -0.03 -0.54 11.45
N ASN A 306 -1.17 0.04 11.09
CA ASN A 306 -2.02 0.79 12.00
C ASN A 306 -1.21 1.91 12.70
N ASN A 307 -1.07 1.83 14.01
CA ASN A 307 -0.38 2.82 14.86
C ASN A 307 1.06 2.42 15.22
N LYS A 308 1.66 1.45 14.54
CA LYS A 308 3.01 0.97 14.83
C LYS A 308 3.90 0.97 13.61
N MET A 309 5.12 1.51 13.77
CA MET A 309 6.15 1.32 12.76
C MET A 309 6.53 -0.15 12.65
N VAL A 310 6.73 -0.62 11.42
CA VAL A 310 7.23 -1.97 11.14
C VAL A 310 8.67 -1.92 10.66
N GLU A 311 9.51 -2.81 11.19
CA GLU A 311 10.87 -2.99 10.69
C GLU A 311 10.82 -3.92 9.47
N VAL A 312 11.13 -3.40 8.30
CA VAL A 312 11.24 -4.17 7.05
C VAL A 312 12.65 -4.75 6.95
N LYS A 313 12.75 -6.08 6.99
CA LYS A 313 14.03 -6.83 6.93
C LYS A 313 14.38 -7.30 5.52
#